data_5979ad8a39329ecc0c4148e29aab8df0
#
_entry.id   5979ad8a39329ecc0c4148e29aab8df0
#
_cell.length_a   1.000
_cell.length_b   1.000
_cell.length_c   1.000
_cell.angle_alpha   90.00
_cell.angle_beta   90.00
_cell.angle_gamma   90.00
#
_symmetry.space_group_name_H-M   'P 1'
#
loop_
_entity.id
_entity.type
_entity.pdbx_description
1 polymer ?
#
loop_
_entity_poly.entity_id
_entity_poly.type
_entity_poly.pdbx_seq_one_letter_code
_entity_poly.pdbx_strand_id
1 'polypeptide(L)'
;DKWHLSTDLRGGTPGEENSEGALDKPDEPDEPDEPNKPNEPDATEQVEPREVVLNEILFDPQPRGSEYIELYNRSDRTLSTHGLSIALRKSDGHLGTRHSLTSLATTLAPGDYLVLTSDPNGVASLFRTPALDVIRRFKLPALNNQGATIVLLRTADSTVVDEVTYSAKWHSSAVKIRRGVALERISPDGSSQEAANWTSASSETGYGTPGYKNSQSGTSSQIEEGATISEPEYNASTRDYLIRYQMDKPDYRCQMAVYSSNGQKVAVIANNQLLTPEGEIRWDGAGLSPGVYIFHVELYHPDGSSQHIRKPLLVH
;
A
#
# COMPACT_ATOMS: atom_id res chain seq x y z
N ASP A 1 -33.07 17.35 -76.59
CA ASP A 1 -32.38 16.06 -76.68
C ASP A 1 -31.01 16.26 -76.08
N LYS A 2 -30.81 15.68 -74.92
CA LYS A 2 -29.50 15.73 -74.25
C LYS A 2 -28.82 14.41 -74.45
N TRP A 3 -27.72 14.43 -75.21
CA TRP A 3 -26.83 13.31 -75.31
C TRP A 3 -25.84 13.32 -74.19
N HIS A 4 -25.62 12.17 -73.53
CA HIS A 4 -24.61 11.95 -72.56
C HIS A 4 -23.56 10.95 -72.99
N LEU A 5 -22.34 11.03 -72.50
CA LEU A 5 -21.29 10.05 -72.76
C LEU A 5 -21.67 8.72 -72.08
N SER A 6 -21.46 7.61 -72.81
CA SER A 6 -21.69 6.27 -72.26
C SER A 6 -20.73 6.03 -71.03
N THR A 7 -21.23 5.46 -69.95
CA THR A 7 -20.44 4.99 -68.82
C THR A 7 -19.99 3.56 -69.00
N ASP A 8 -20.32 2.87 -70.11
CA ASP A 8 -19.83 1.53 -70.38
C ASP A 8 -18.35 1.55 -70.76
N LEU A 9 -17.54 0.73 -70.09
CA LEU A 9 -16.09 0.63 -70.27
C LEU A 9 -15.66 0.25 -71.73
N ARG A 10 -16.57 -0.26 -72.54
CA ARG A 10 -16.37 -0.56 -73.96
C ARG A 10 -16.58 0.65 -74.93
N GLY A 11 -16.92 1.81 -74.27
CA GLY A 11 -17.12 3.08 -75.00
C GLY A 11 -18.52 3.26 -75.59
N GLY A 12 -19.47 2.35 -75.40
CA GLY A 12 -20.86 2.43 -75.85
C GLY A 12 -21.62 1.12 -75.68
N THR A 13 -22.96 1.20 -75.82
CA THR A 13 -23.89 0.04 -75.72
C THR A 13 -24.69 -0.18 -76.95
N PRO A 14 -24.03 -0.57 -78.10
CA PRO A 14 -24.72 -0.77 -79.40
C PRO A 14 -25.64 -2.00 -79.36
N GLY A 15 -26.96 -1.74 -79.46
CA GLY A 15 -28.00 -2.78 -79.44
C GLY A 15 -28.58 -3.13 -78.07
N GLU A 16 -28.21 -2.39 -77.03
CA GLU A 16 -28.73 -2.53 -75.69
C GLU A 16 -29.22 -1.15 -75.17
N GLU A 17 -29.93 -1.11 -74.05
CA GLU A 17 -30.30 0.16 -73.39
C GLU A 17 -29.05 0.93 -72.99
N ASN A 18 -29.06 2.26 -73.16
CA ASN A 18 -27.94 3.11 -72.84
C ASN A 18 -27.64 3.01 -71.32
N SER A 19 -26.37 2.87 -70.99
CA SER A 19 -25.94 2.86 -69.66
C SER A 19 -26.15 4.24 -68.96
N GLU A 20 -27.21 4.38 -68.22
CA GLU A 20 -27.47 5.50 -67.30
C GLU A 20 -27.10 5.05 -65.85
N GLY A 21 -25.83 4.91 -65.58
CA GLY A 21 -25.35 4.59 -64.25
C GLY A 21 -24.44 5.69 -63.73
N ALA A 22 -24.59 6.03 -62.45
CA ALA A 22 -23.56 6.77 -61.73
C ALA A 22 -22.25 5.95 -61.82
N LEU A 23 -21.13 6.59 -62.15
CA LEU A 23 -19.81 6.01 -61.98
C LEU A 23 -19.71 5.58 -60.50
N ASP A 24 -19.69 4.28 -60.24
CA ASP A 24 -19.23 3.79 -58.95
C ASP A 24 -17.84 4.38 -58.75
N LYS A 25 -17.67 5.19 -57.72
CA LYS A 25 -16.34 5.59 -57.27
C LYS A 25 -15.59 4.30 -56.98
N PRO A 26 -14.33 4.16 -57.43
CA PRO A 26 -13.51 3.06 -56.95
C PRO A 26 -13.54 3.11 -55.44
N ASP A 27 -13.80 1.98 -54.79
CA ASP A 27 -13.66 1.83 -53.35
C ASP A 27 -12.28 2.38 -52.98
N GLU A 28 -12.27 3.42 -52.11
CA GLU A 28 -11.05 3.86 -51.48
C GLU A 28 -10.52 2.62 -50.74
N PRO A 29 -9.23 2.26 -50.86
CA PRO A 29 -8.68 1.15 -50.15
C PRO A 29 -8.98 1.39 -48.67
N ASP A 30 -9.58 0.40 -48.00
CA ASP A 30 -9.79 0.40 -46.55
C ASP A 30 -8.51 0.91 -45.89
N GLU A 31 -8.60 2.04 -45.15
CA GLU A 31 -7.49 2.48 -44.34
C GLU A 31 -7.17 1.29 -43.42
N PRO A 32 -5.90 0.89 -43.31
CA PRO A 32 -5.54 -0.18 -42.39
C PRO A 32 -6.07 0.19 -41.01
N ASP A 33 -6.83 -0.72 -40.39
CA ASP A 33 -7.29 -0.61 -39.01
C ASP A 33 -6.13 -0.08 -38.17
N GLU A 34 -6.27 1.13 -37.63
CA GLU A 34 -5.29 1.63 -36.66
C GLU A 34 -5.15 0.54 -35.60
N PRO A 35 -3.92 0.13 -35.24
CA PRO A 35 -3.75 -0.84 -34.16
C PRO A 35 -4.47 -0.31 -32.94
N ASN A 36 -5.36 -1.14 -32.39
CA ASN A 36 -6.10 -0.86 -31.18
C ASN A 36 -5.16 -0.20 -30.17
N LYS A 37 -5.20 1.13 -30.09
CA LYS A 37 -4.54 1.84 -29.00
C LYS A 37 -5.14 1.25 -27.74
N PRO A 38 -4.32 0.79 -26.77
CA PRO A 38 -4.85 0.41 -25.47
C PRO A 38 -5.74 1.57 -25.04
N ASN A 39 -6.98 1.29 -24.65
CA ASN A 39 -7.92 2.29 -24.17
C ASN A 39 -7.17 3.13 -23.13
N GLU A 40 -6.76 4.34 -23.51
CA GLU A 40 -6.40 5.34 -22.50
C GLU A 40 -7.63 5.45 -21.61
N PRO A 41 -7.48 5.30 -20.28
CA PRO A 41 -8.62 5.38 -19.39
C PRO A 41 -9.35 6.70 -19.67
N ASP A 42 -10.64 6.61 -19.92
CA ASP A 42 -11.46 7.76 -20.28
C ASP A 42 -11.23 8.86 -19.25
N ALA A 43 -10.63 9.98 -19.63
CA ALA A 43 -10.20 11.07 -18.76
C ALA A 43 -11.38 11.74 -18.01
N THR A 44 -12.60 11.22 -18.19
CA THR A 44 -13.84 11.72 -17.61
C THR A 44 -14.30 10.94 -16.39
N GLU A 45 -13.73 9.80 -16.07
CA GLU A 45 -14.17 9.01 -14.93
C GLU A 45 -13.57 9.54 -13.63
N GLN A 46 -14.39 10.28 -12.89
CA GLN A 46 -13.97 10.93 -11.65
C GLN A 46 -13.75 9.88 -10.55
N VAL A 47 -12.75 10.15 -9.70
CA VAL A 47 -12.51 9.34 -8.49
C VAL A 47 -13.59 9.65 -7.46
N GLU A 48 -14.33 8.62 -7.05
CA GLU A 48 -15.40 8.74 -6.07
C GLU A 48 -14.84 8.68 -4.62
N PRO A 49 -15.62 9.19 -3.65
CA PRO A 49 -15.22 9.12 -2.25
C PRO A 49 -14.84 7.70 -1.82
N ARG A 50 -13.66 7.57 -1.20
CA ARG A 50 -13.08 6.33 -0.68
C ARG A 50 -12.63 5.30 -1.74
N GLU A 51 -12.61 5.62 -3.01
CA GLU A 51 -11.97 4.75 -4.01
C GLU A 51 -10.44 4.78 -3.87
N VAL A 52 -9.89 5.97 -3.65
CA VAL A 52 -8.48 6.14 -3.28
C VAL A 52 -8.42 6.60 -1.83
N VAL A 53 -7.62 5.93 -1.03
CA VAL A 53 -7.49 6.22 0.41
C VAL A 53 -6.05 6.56 0.78
N LEU A 54 -5.92 7.37 1.84
CA LEU A 54 -4.66 7.61 2.53
C LEU A 54 -4.28 6.31 3.26
N ASN A 55 -3.13 5.73 2.97
CA ASN A 55 -2.76 4.39 3.41
C ASN A 55 -1.59 4.35 4.39
N GLU A 56 -0.58 5.20 4.19
CA GLU A 56 0.60 5.27 5.07
C GLU A 56 1.09 6.72 5.14
N ILE A 57 1.57 7.15 6.31
CA ILE A 57 2.01 8.53 6.55
C ILE A 57 3.31 8.52 7.37
N LEU A 58 4.39 9.05 6.80
CA LEU A 58 5.62 9.35 7.54
C LEU A 58 5.78 10.86 7.69
N PHE A 59 5.52 11.37 8.88
CA PHE A 59 5.54 12.81 9.19
C PHE A 59 6.76 13.26 10.03
N ASP A 60 7.54 12.35 10.62
CA ASP A 60 8.77 12.63 11.36
C ASP A 60 9.90 11.70 10.87
N PRO A 61 10.48 11.95 9.68
CA PRO A 61 11.48 11.09 9.09
C PRO A 61 12.81 11.10 9.85
N GLN A 62 13.62 10.07 9.69
CA GLN A 62 15.02 10.05 10.11
C GLN A 62 15.82 11.14 9.38
N PRO A 63 16.97 11.60 9.94
CA PRO A 63 17.91 12.43 9.19
C PRO A 63 18.28 11.78 7.84
N ARG A 64 18.28 12.55 6.76
CA ARG A 64 18.45 12.13 5.36
C ARG A 64 17.24 11.40 4.74
N GLY A 65 16.18 11.15 5.50
CA GLY A 65 14.89 10.70 4.98
C GLY A 65 14.02 11.84 4.50
N SER A 66 12.83 11.50 4.04
CA SER A 66 11.82 12.48 3.63
C SER A 66 10.45 12.08 4.15
N GLU A 67 9.63 13.06 4.48
CA GLU A 67 8.21 12.82 4.70
C GLU A 67 7.57 12.18 3.47
N TYR A 68 6.57 11.34 3.68
CA TYR A 68 5.74 10.86 2.59
C TYR A 68 4.29 10.63 3.02
N ILE A 69 3.42 10.66 2.04
CA ILE A 69 2.03 10.23 2.11
C ILE A 69 1.86 9.15 1.04
N GLU A 70 1.28 8.02 1.42
CA GLU A 70 0.94 6.98 0.47
C GLU A 70 -0.56 6.95 0.22
N LEU A 71 -0.91 6.80 -1.04
CA LEU A 71 -2.27 6.57 -1.53
C LEU A 71 -2.40 5.11 -1.97
N TYR A 72 -3.59 4.55 -1.76
CA TYR A 72 -3.94 3.19 -2.17
C TYR A 72 -5.26 3.19 -2.93
N ASN A 73 -5.29 2.56 -4.11
CA ASN A 73 -6.52 2.33 -4.85
C ASN A 73 -7.24 1.08 -4.31
N ARG A 74 -8.28 1.29 -3.52
CA ARG A 74 -9.09 0.20 -2.97
C ARG A 74 -10.30 -0.20 -3.84
N SER A 75 -10.51 0.48 -4.96
CA SER A 75 -11.58 0.15 -5.91
C SER A 75 -11.20 -1.03 -6.80
N ASP A 76 -12.17 -1.51 -7.54
CA ASP A 76 -12.02 -2.58 -8.54
C ASP A 76 -11.72 -2.07 -9.96
N ARG A 77 -11.48 -0.75 -10.11
CA ARG A 77 -11.20 -0.10 -11.40
C ARG A 77 -9.88 0.68 -11.39
N THR A 78 -9.31 0.86 -12.58
CA THR A 78 -8.13 1.72 -12.76
C THR A 78 -8.54 3.19 -12.68
N LEU A 79 -7.85 3.96 -11.83
CA LEU A 79 -8.14 5.36 -11.55
C LEU A 79 -7.01 6.27 -11.99
N SER A 80 -7.33 7.46 -12.50
CA SER A 80 -6.35 8.50 -12.79
C SER A 80 -6.18 9.43 -11.62
N THR A 81 -4.94 9.73 -11.25
CA THR A 81 -4.63 10.72 -10.22
C THR A 81 -4.69 12.16 -10.73
N HIS A 82 -4.90 12.36 -12.04
CA HIS A 82 -4.86 13.68 -12.69
C HIS A 82 -5.82 14.70 -12.06
N GLY A 83 -7.00 14.24 -11.67
CA GLY A 83 -8.05 15.11 -11.08
C GLY A 83 -7.95 15.25 -9.55
N LEU A 84 -6.90 14.79 -8.91
CA LEU A 84 -6.78 14.81 -7.45
C LEU A 84 -5.84 15.91 -6.95
N SER A 85 -6.07 16.33 -5.71
CA SER A 85 -5.22 17.27 -4.97
C SER A 85 -5.11 16.85 -3.51
N ILE A 86 -3.98 17.21 -2.87
CA ILE A 86 -3.77 17.09 -1.43
C ILE A 86 -3.74 18.48 -0.81
N ALA A 87 -4.40 18.63 0.33
CA ALA A 87 -4.35 19.82 1.17
C ALA A 87 -4.31 19.45 2.65
N LEU A 88 -3.93 20.38 3.51
CA LEU A 88 -4.20 20.28 4.95
C LEU A 88 -5.47 21.07 5.29
N ARG A 89 -6.30 20.52 6.17
CA ARG A 89 -7.37 21.27 6.79
C ARG A 89 -6.84 22.01 8.01
N LYS A 90 -7.12 23.30 8.07
CA LYS A 90 -6.75 24.16 9.20
C LYS A 90 -7.71 23.96 10.38
N SER A 91 -7.32 24.43 11.55
CA SER A 91 -8.13 24.37 12.78
C SER A 91 -9.48 25.12 12.67
N ASP A 92 -9.59 26.08 11.77
CA ASP A 92 -10.82 26.81 11.46
C ASP A 92 -11.74 26.06 10.49
N GLY A 93 -11.34 24.84 10.06
CA GLY A 93 -12.08 24.00 9.11
C GLY A 93 -11.81 24.28 7.63
N HIS A 94 -11.14 25.39 7.30
CA HIS A 94 -10.81 25.72 5.92
C HIS A 94 -9.65 24.90 5.38
N LEU A 95 -9.65 24.65 4.07
CA LEU A 95 -8.54 24.02 3.37
C LEU A 95 -7.39 25.03 3.21
N GLY A 96 -6.18 24.56 3.45
CA GLY A 96 -4.94 25.23 3.13
C GLY A 96 -4.65 25.22 1.63
N THR A 97 -3.37 25.45 1.28
CA THR A 97 -2.91 25.38 -0.11
C THR A 97 -3.17 23.97 -0.67
N ARG A 98 -3.77 23.91 -1.87
CA ARG A 98 -3.97 22.67 -2.60
C ARG A 98 -2.74 22.36 -3.44
N HIS A 99 -2.26 21.13 -3.35
CA HIS A 99 -1.17 20.59 -4.15
C HIS A 99 -1.76 19.59 -5.13
N SER A 100 -1.83 19.96 -6.42
CA SER A 100 -2.44 19.13 -7.45
C SER A 100 -1.52 18.00 -7.89
N LEU A 101 -2.09 16.79 -8.05
CA LEU A 101 -1.41 15.62 -8.59
C LEU A 101 -1.41 15.58 -10.13
N THR A 102 -2.02 16.55 -10.78
CA THR A 102 -2.15 16.63 -12.26
C THR A 102 -0.82 16.42 -12.99
N SER A 103 0.27 16.97 -12.46
CA SER A 103 1.60 16.87 -13.08
C SER A 103 2.22 15.48 -13.01
N LEU A 104 1.70 14.59 -12.18
CA LEU A 104 2.20 13.22 -12.04
C LEU A 104 1.70 12.32 -13.17
N ALA A 105 0.52 12.62 -13.74
CA ALA A 105 -0.14 11.88 -14.83
C ALA A 105 -0.07 10.35 -14.63
N THR A 106 -0.37 9.89 -13.40
CA THR A 106 -0.25 8.49 -12.99
C THR A 106 -1.62 7.86 -12.92
N THR A 107 -1.72 6.61 -13.37
CA THR A 107 -2.87 5.74 -13.15
C THR A 107 -2.57 4.75 -12.04
N LEU A 108 -3.59 4.36 -11.29
CA LEU A 108 -3.52 3.36 -10.23
C LEU A 108 -4.49 2.23 -10.59
N ALA A 109 -3.98 1.04 -10.89
CA ALA A 109 -4.81 -0.15 -11.03
C ALA A 109 -5.40 -0.55 -9.66
N PRO A 110 -6.41 -1.43 -9.62
CA PRO A 110 -6.91 -1.99 -8.37
C PRO A 110 -5.78 -2.57 -7.52
N GLY A 111 -5.68 -2.12 -6.26
CA GLY A 111 -4.65 -2.58 -5.35
C GLY A 111 -3.29 -1.88 -5.46
N ASP A 112 -3.13 -0.91 -6.36
CA ASP A 112 -1.89 -0.16 -6.52
C ASP A 112 -1.68 0.88 -5.43
N TYR A 113 -0.40 1.19 -5.20
CA TYR A 113 0.09 2.19 -4.26
C TYR A 113 0.76 3.35 -5.00
N LEU A 114 0.68 4.55 -4.43
CA LEU A 114 1.38 5.73 -4.89
C LEU A 114 1.98 6.49 -3.71
N VAL A 115 3.30 6.54 -3.64
CA VAL A 115 4.02 7.26 -2.58
C VAL A 115 4.39 8.67 -3.06
N LEU A 116 3.92 9.66 -2.35
CA LEU A 116 4.15 11.08 -2.61
C LEU A 116 5.17 11.63 -1.62
N THR A 117 6.28 12.17 -2.10
CA THR A 117 7.36 12.68 -1.26
C THR A 117 8.12 13.81 -1.96
N SER A 118 8.74 14.71 -1.19
CA SER A 118 9.61 15.73 -1.76
C SER A 118 10.97 15.16 -2.22
N ASP A 119 11.42 14.05 -1.62
CA ASP A 119 12.66 13.37 -1.96
C ASP A 119 12.50 11.84 -2.06
N PRO A 120 12.25 11.31 -3.29
CA PRO A 120 12.17 9.87 -3.53
C PRO A 120 13.41 9.09 -3.10
N ASN A 121 14.60 9.67 -3.29
CA ASN A 121 15.84 9.00 -2.90
C ASN A 121 15.98 8.90 -1.37
N GLY A 122 15.53 9.92 -0.65
CA GLY A 122 15.50 9.91 0.82
C GLY A 122 14.61 8.79 1.36
N VAL A 123 13.45 8.55 0.74
CA VAL A 123 12.58 7.42 1.09
C VAL A 123 13.23 6.09 0.72
N ALA A 124 13.65 5.91 -0.53
CA ALA A 124 14.22 4.66 -1.03
C ALA A 124 15.53 4.25 -0.33
N SER A 125 16.27 5.20 0.26
CA SER A 125 17.50 4.90 1.01
C SER A 125 17.25 4.34 2.40
N LEU A 126 16.07 4.57 2.98
CA LEU A 126 15.74 4.18 4.35
C LEU A 126 14.75 3.01 4.42
N PHE A 127 13.94 2.84 3.39
CA PHE A 127 12.90 1.81 3.36
C PHE A 127 13.12 0.85 2.19
N ARG A 128 12.78 -0.42 2.43
CA ARG A 128 12.70 -1.39 1.35
C ARG A 128 11.47 -1.03 0.50
N THR A 129 11.67 -0.83 -0.80
CA THR A 129 10.61 -0.56 -1.75
C THR A 129 10.69 -1.56 -2.90
N PRO A 130 9.60 -2.24 -3.27
CA PRO A 130 9.62 -3.24 -4.35
C PRO A 130 9.80 -2.59 -5.73
N ALA A 131 9.29 -1.36 -5.91
CA ALA A 131 9.33 -0.63 -7.16
C ALA A 131 9.56 0.85 -6.89
N LEU A 132 10.61 1.43 -7.49
CA LEU A 132 10.95 2.85 -7.30
C LEU A 132 10.01 3.79 -8.08
N ASP A 133 9.36 3.28 -9.10
CA ASP A 133 8.44 4.03 -9.97
C ASP A 133 7.11 4.37 -9.28
N VAL A 134 6.75 3.70 -8.19
CA VAL A 134 5.60 4.08 -7.37
C VAL A 134 5.88 5.26 -6.44
N ILE A 135 7.18 5.62 -6.25
CA ILE A 135 7.59 6.76 -5.42
C ILE A 135 7.74 7.98 -6.33
N ARG A 136 6.87 8.94 -6.16
CA ARG A 136 6.83 10.15 -7.00
C ARG A 136 7.28 11.38 -6.25
N ARG A 137 8.13 12.17 -6.93
CA ARG A 137 8.49 13.50 -6.42
C ARG A 137 7.25 14.39 -6.45
N PHE A 138 6.89 14.87 -5.29
CA PHE A 138 5.70 15.70 -5.10
C PHE A 138 5.93 16.71 -3.98
N LYS A 139 5.48 17.95 -4.18
CA LYS A 139 5.55 18.98 -3.14
C LYS A 139 4.42 18.73 -2.12
N LEU A 140 4.74 18.04 -1.04
CA LEU A 140 3.83 17.87 0.08
C LEU A 140 3.55 19.19 0.81
N PRO A 141 2.35 19.37 1.40
CA PRO A 141 2.19 20.35 2.47
C PRO A 141 3.08 19.95 3.66
N ALA A 142 3.54 20.91 4.46
CA ALA A 142 4.36 20.63 5.63
C ALA A 142 3.54 19.84 6.68
N LEU A 143 3.94 18.62 6.96
CA LEU A 143 3.30 17.75 7.93
C LEU A 143 3.75 18.14 9.35
N ASN A 144 2.81 18.17 10.30
CA ASN A 144 3.13 18.46 11.68
C ASN A 144 3.44 17.17 12.43
N ASN A 145 4.59 17.12 13.11
CA ASN A 145 5.04 15.93 13.86
C ASN A 145 4.12 15.54 15.04
N GLN A 146 3.17 16.39 15.45
CA GLN A 146 2.21 16.07 16.50
C GLN A 146 0.86 15.62 15.94
N GLY A 147 0.55 16.01 14.70
CA GLY A 147 -0.69 15.68 14.01
C GLY A 147 -1.16 16.79 13.09
N ALA A 148 -1.89 16.41 12.06
CA ALA A 148 -2.54 17.31 11.11
C ALA A 148 -3.72 16.59 10.46
N THR A 149 -4.58 17.34 9.77
CA THR A 149 -5.64 16.78 8.95
C THR A 149 -5.24 16.84 7.48
N ILE A 150 -4.97 15.69 6.88
CA ILE A 150 -4.68 15.55 5.46
C ILE A 150 -5.99 15.28 4.73
N VAL A 151 -6.22 16.01 3.64
CA VAL A 151 -7.40 15.85 2.79
C VAL A 151 -6.96 15.52 1.37
N LEU A 152 -7.40 14.38 0.87
CA LEU A 152 -7.37 14.02 -0.55
C LEU A 152 -8.72 14.45 -1.17
N LEU A 153 -8.70 15.24 -2.22
CA LEU A 153 -9.90 15.80 -2.80
C LEU A 153 -9.84 15.87 -4.33
N ARG A 154 -11.00 15.88 -4.97
CA ARG A 154 -11.10 16.21 -6.39
C ARG A 154 -10.78 17.68 -6.60
N THR A 155 -9.95 17.97 -7.59
CA THR A 155 -9.52 19.34 -7.88
C THR A 155 -10.67 20.20 -8.42
N ALA A 156 -11.53 19.59 -9.23
CA ALA A 156 -12.59 20.30 -9.98
C ALA A 156 -13.70 20.85 -9.07
N ASP A 157 -14.19 20.07 -8.13
CA ASP A 157 -15.37 20.40 -7.31
C ASP A 157 -15.11 20.40 -5.80
N SER A 158 -13.88 20.06 -5.39
CA SER A 158 -13.48 19.98 -3.98
C SER A 158 -14.17 18.85 -3.20
N THR A 159 -14.76 17.88 -3.87
CA THR A 159 -15.29 16.69 -3.20
C THR A 159 -14.17 15.97 -2.47
N VAL A 160 -14.36 15.70 -1.19
CA VAL A 160 -13.38 14.94 -0.37
C VAL A 160 -13.44 13.47 -0.80
N VAL A 161 -12.29 12.96 -1.26
CA VAL A 161 -12.12 11.56 -1.61
C VAL A 161 -11.76 10.75 -0.37
N ASP A 162 -10.80 11.24 0.42
CA ASP A 162 -10.47 10.69 1.73
C ASP A 162 -9.89 11.78 2.64
N GLU A 163 -10.01 11.60 3.95
CA GLU A 163 -9.51 12.56 4.92
C GLU A 163 -9.09 11.84 6.20
N VAL A 164 -7.92 12.20 6.74
CA VAL A 164 -7.43 11.67 8.00
C VAL A 164 -6.90 12.78 8.91
N THR A 165 -7.33 12.79 10.17
CA THR A 165 -6.77 13.64 11.22
C THR A 165 -5.80 12.80 12.05
N TYR A 166 -4.57 12.60 11.52
CA TYR A 166 -3.59 11.79 12.20
C TYR A 166 -3.03 12.46 13.44
N SER A 167 -2.54 11.63 14.36
CA SER A 167 -1.89 12.07 15.58
C SER A 167 -0.67 11.19 15.89
N ALA A 168 0.42 11.80 16.37
CA ALA A 168 1.57 11.06 16.88
C ALA A 168 1.22 10.10 18.05
N LYS A 169 0.07 10.29 18.67
CA LYS A 169 -0.45 9.39 19.74
C LYS A 169 -0.96 8.06 19.19
N TRP A 170 -1.17 7.95 17.88
CA TRP A 170 -1.63 6.73 17.21
C TRP A 170 -0.52 5.70 17.03
N HIS A 171 0.74 6.11 17.23
CA HIS A 171 1.84 5.14 17.24
C HIS A 171 1.68 4.13 18.36
N SER A 172 1.97 2.87 18.04
CA SER A 172 2.00 1.78 19.00
C SER A 172 2.85 2.11 20.21
N SER A 173 2.39 1.73 21.39
CA SER A 173 3.16 1.86 22.65
C SER A 173 4.41 0.95 22.68
N ALA A 174 4.50 -0.02 21.77
CA ALA A 174 5.70 -0.82 21.54
C ALA A 174 6.87 0.01 20.99
N VAL A 175 6.56 1.04 20.21
CA VAL A 175 7.54 1.89 19.54
C VAL A 175 7.97 3.03 20.45
N LYS A 176 9.14 2.93 21.05
CA LYS A 176 9.68 3.95 21.98
C LYS A 176 10.22 5.17 21.23
N ILE A 177 10.87 4.97 20.09
CA ILE A 177 11.45 6.01 19.24
C ILE A 177 10.60 6.07 17.97
N ARG A 178 9.77 7.11 17.86
CA ARG A 178 8.79 7.26 16.77
C ARG A 178 9.36 7.91 15.50
N ARG A 179 10.51 8.58 15.62
CA ARG A 179 11.19 9.16 14.46
C ARG A 179 11.58 8.09 13.45
N GLY A 180 11.18 8.28 12.21
CA GLY A 180 11.40 7.33 11.12
C GLY A 180 10.44 6.14 11.12
N VAL A 181 9.36 6.21 11.89
CA VAL A 181 8.31 5.18 11.91
C VAL A 181 7.05 5.74 11.27
N ALA A 182 6.57 5.07 10.25
CA ALA A 182 5.33 5.45 9.57
C ALA A 182 4.10 5.03 10.39
N LEU A 183 3.01 5.79 10.24
CA LEU A 183 1.67 5.33 10.59
C LEU A 183 1.06 4.59 9.42
N GLU A 184 0.71 3.34 9.62
CA GLU A 184 0.05 2.48 8.64
C GLU A 184 -1.44 2.34 8.94
N ARG A 185 -2.24 2.35 7.89
CA ARG A 185 -3.65 1.96 7.94
C ARG A 185 -3.75 0.43 8.06
N ILE A 186 -4.57 -0.06 9.00
CA ILE A 186 -4.76 -1.50 9.24
C ILE A 186 -5.68 -2.10 8.17
N SER A 187 -6.82 -1.44 7.91
CA SER A 187 -7.78 -1.89 6.89
C SER A 187 -8.16 -0.74 5.95
N PRO A 188 -8.00 -0.90 4.63
CA PRO A 188 -8.44 0.10 3.67
C PRO A 188 -9.95 0.30 3.67
N ASP A 189 -10.72 -0.70 4.16
CA ASP A 189 -12.17 -0.63 4.27
C ASP A 189 -12.66 0.07 5.54
N GLY A 190 -11.80 0.17 6.57
CA GLY A 190 -12.07 0.89 7.80
C GLY A 190 -12.12 2.40 7.60
N SER A 191 -12.65 3.14 8.57
CA SER A 191 -12.67 4.60 8.55
C SER A 191 -11.27 5.18 8.68
N SER A 192 -10.96 6.21 7.87
CA SER A 192 -9.70 6.96 7.94
C SER A 192 -9.59 7.80 9.20
N GLN A 193 -10.73 8.18 9.81
CA GLN A 193 -10.80 9.01 11.00
C GLN A 193 -10.71 8.22 12.32
N GLU A 194 -10.80 6.89 12.25
CA GLU A 194 -10.71 6.06 13.45
C GLU A 194 -9.27 5.77 13.82
N ALA A 195 -8.85 6.21 15.02
CA ALA A 195 -7.52 5.95 15.54
C ALA A 195 -7.19 4.45 15.62
N ALA A 196 -8.18 3.60 15.89
CA ALA A 196 -8.03 2.14 15.94
C ALA A 196 -7.74 1.50 14.58
N ASN A 197 -7.93 2.23 13.47
CA ASN A 197 -7.58 1.77 12.12
C ASN A 197 -6.15 2.19 11.71
N TRP A 198 -5.35 2.72 12.65
CA TRP A 198 -3.98 3.15 12.40
C TRP A 198 -3.06 2.66 13.51
N THR A 199 -1.85 2.26 13.12
CA THR A 199 -0.80 1.90 14.08
C THR A 199 0.59 2.14 13.46
N SER A 200 1.64 1.87 14.22
CA SER A 200 3.01 1.95 13.71
C SER A 200 3.33 0.83 12.74
N ALA A 201 4.09 1.13 11.71
CA ALA A 201 4.75 0.11 10.90
C ALA A 201 5.66 -0.77 11.75
N SER A 202 5.75 -2.06 11.40
CA SER A 202 6.58 -3.03 12.11
C SER A 202 8.09 -2.79 11.90
N SER A 203 8.88 -3.13 12.91
CA SER A 203 10.35 -3.18 12.80
C SER A 203 10.84 -4.21 11.77
N GLU A 204 10.06 -5.24 11.49
CA GLU A 204 10.38 -6.28 10.50
C GLU A 204 10.43 -5.73 9.08
N THR A 205 9.64 -4.69 8.80
CA THR A 205 9.66 -3.97 7.53
C THR A 205 10.56 -2.73 7.53
N GLY A 206 11.31 -2.51 8.61
CA GLY A 206 12.14 -1.32 8.78
C GLY A 206 11.33 -0.06 9.13
N TYR A 207 10.17 -0.24 9.74
CA TYR A 207 9.26 0.82 10.20
C TYR A 207 8.56 1.62 9.10
N GLY A 208 8.36 1.02 7.93
CA GLY A 208 7.58 1.57 6.82
C GLY A 208 7.47 0.60 5.67
N THR A 209 6.42 0.76 4.86
CA THR A 209 6.10 -0.11 3.73
C THR A 209 5.79 0.68 2.44
N PRO A 210 6.60 1.70 2.08
CA PRO A 210 6.27 2.54 0.94
C PRO A 210 6.24 1.75 -0.38
N GLY A 211 5.07 1.72 -1.02
CA GLY A 211 4.81 1.08 -2.31
C GLY A 211 4.38 -0.37 -2.24
N TYR A 212 4.02 -0.88 -1.07
CA TYR A 212 3.50 -2.24 -0.93
C TYR A 212 2.58 -2.38 0.29
N LYS A 213 2.04 -3.58 0.48
CA LYS A 213 1.08 -3.90 1.54
C LYS A 213 1.62 -3.53 2.92
N ASN A 214 0.86 -2.77 3.70
CA ASN A 214 1.19 -2.37 5.06
C ASN A 214 1.51 -3.57 5.95
N SER A 215 2.51 -3.42 6.80
CA SER A 215 2.97 -4.49 7.72
C SER A 215 1.90 -4.92 8.72
N GLN A 216 0.99 -4.01 9.06
CA GLN A 216 -0.11 -4.24 10.00
C GLN A 216 -1.44 -4.54 9.30
N SER A 217 -1.47 -4.59 7.94
CA SER A 217 -2.67 -4.90 7.21
C SER A 217 -2.96 -6.41 7.22
N GLY A 218 -4.18 -6.74 7.54
CA GLY A 218 -4.69 -8.10 7.55
C GLY A 218 -5.16 -8.50 8.94
N THR A 219 -6.46 -8.67 9.07
CA THR A 219 -7.02 -9.56 10.06
C THR A 219 -7.06 -10.92 9.40
N SER A 220 -6.42 -11.91 9.99
CA SER A 220 -6.69 -13.28 9.61
C SER A 220 -8.15 -13.58 9.90
N SER A 221 -8.99 -13.51 8.88
CA SER A 221 -10.43 -13.82 8.95
C SER A 221 -10.72 -15.29 9.27
N GLN A 222 -9.71 -16.06 9.64
CA GLN A 222 -9.78 -17.50 9.85
C GLN A 222 -9.17 -17.99 11.17
N ILE A 223 -8.80 -17.10 12.09
CA ILE A 223 -8.30 -17.56 13.39
C ILE A 223 -9.45 -17.56 14.37
N GLU A 224 -9.76 -18.74 14.89
CA GLU A 224 -10.47 -18.92 16.16
C GLU A 224 -9.72 -18.14 17.25
N GLU A 225 -10.43 -17.58 18.22
CA GLU A 225 -9.93 -16.64 19.23
C GLU A 225 -8.51 -16.92 19.73
N GLY A 226 -7.62 -15.95 19.55
CA GLY A 226 -6.28 -15.89 20.16
C GLY A 226 -5.12 -16.03 19.18
N ALA A 227 -4.00 -15.44 19.57
CA ALA A 227 -2.75 -15.52 18.83
C ALA A 227 -2.14 -16.94 18.92
N THR A 228 -1.54 -17.40 17.83
CA THR A 228 -0.81 -18.68 17.78
C THR A 228 0.68 -18.45 17.55
N ILE A 229 1.52 -19.24 18.21
CA ILE A 229 2.97 -19.25 18.05
C ILE A 229 3.45 -20.70 17.99
N SER A 230 4.27 -21.03 16.99
CA SER A 230 4.83 -22.38 16.85
C SER A 230 5.86 -22.70 17.94
N GLU A 231 6.21 -23.96 18.09
CA GLU A 231 7.47 -24.34 18.73
C GLU A 231 8.64 -23.87 17.87
N PRO A 232 9.80 -23.53 18.47
CA PRO A 232 11.00 -23.26 17.68
C PRO A 232 11.46 -24.52 16.94
N GLU A 233 11.48 -24.48 15.62
CA GLU A 233 11.90 -25.57 14.75
C GLU A 233 13.34 -25.36 14.29
N TYR A 234 14.24 -26.31 14.60
CA TYR A 234 15.62 -26.21 14.16
C TYR A 234 15.78 -26.52 12.68
N ASN A 235 16.41 -25.60 11.95
CA ASN A 235 16.77 -25.76 10.56
C ASN A 235 18.28 -26.05 10.43
N ALA A 236 18.64 -27.31 10.13
CA ALA A 236 20.02 -27.73 10.01
C ALA A 236 20.79 -27.06 8.86
N SER A 237 20.09 -26.62 7.80
CA SER A 237 20.71 -25.97 6.65
C SER A 237 21.16 -24.54 6.95
N THR A 238 20.35 -23.78 7.69
CA THR A 238 20.63 -22.40 8.08
C THR A 238 21.24 -22.30 9.48
N ARG A 239 21.18 -23.39 10.27
CA ARG A 239 21.64 -23.50 11.65
C ARG A 239 20.96 -22.50 12.59
N ASP A 240 19.67 -22.27 12.36
CA ASP A 240 18.83 -21.40 13.17
C ASP A 240 17.53 -22.10 13.59
N TYR A 241 16.81 -21.48 14.49
CA TYR A 241 15.48 -21.87 14.91
C TYR A 241 14.46 -20.95 14.24
N LEU A 242 13.42 -21.54 13.66
CA LEU A 242 12.33 -20.85 13.04
C LEU A 242 11.11 -20.90 13.96
N ILE A 243 10.55 -19.74 14.29
CA ILE A 243 9.36 -19.56 15.10
C ILE A 243 8.32 -18.86 14.24
N ARG A 244 7.24 -19.57 13.86
CA ARG A 244 6.14 -18.99 13.10
C ARG A 244 5.09 -18.48 14.05
N TYR A 245 4.43 -17.40 13.67
CA TYR A 245 3.35 -16.84 14.45
C TYR A 245 2.22 -16.31 13.57
N GLN A 246 1.02 -16.28 14.15
CA GLN A 246 -0.17 -15.70 13.57
C GLN A 246 -0.99 -15.05 14.67
N MET A 247 -1.31 -13.76 14.47
CA MET A 247 -2.05 -12.94 15.43
C MET A 247 -3.51 -12.82 14.97
N ASP A 248 -4.44 -12.85 15.90
CA ASP A 248 -5.88 -12.64 15.66
C ASP A 248 -6.22 -11.18 15.33
N LYS A 249 -5.33 -10.25 15.68
CA LYS A 249 -5.45 -8.81 15.43
C LYS A 249 -4.07 -8.14 15.32
N PRO A 250 -3.96 -6.94 14.74
CA PRO A 250 -2.69 -6.20 14.65
C PRO A 250 -2.26 -5.62 16.01
N ASP A 251 -1.07 -5.02 16.07
CA ASP A 251 -0.51 -4.27 17.19
C ASP A 251 -0.15 -5.10 18.44
N TYR A 252 0.12 -6.40 18.28
CA TYR A 252 0.70 -7.18 19.36
C TYR A 252 2.17 -6.83 19.60
N ARG A 253 2.51 -6.60 20.88
CA ARG A 253 3.89 -6.55 21.35
C ARG A 253 4.29 -7.92 21.87
N CYS A 254 5.50 -8.34 21.53
CA CYS A 254 6.02 -9.64 21.91
C CYS A 254 7.28 -9.52 22.76
N GLN A 255 7.36 -10.37 23.78
CA GLN A 255 8.61 -10.72 24.46
C GLN A 255 8.80 -12.23 24.33
N MET A 256 9.96 -12.65 23.80
CA MET A 256 10.33 -14.06 23.67
C MET A 256 11.64 -14.30 24.35
N ALA A 257 11.68 -15.28 25.23
CA ALA A 257 12.88 -15.62 26.01
C ALA A 257 13.00 -17.13 26.19
N VAL A 258 14.24 -17.58 26.40
CA VAL A 258 14.58 -18.97 26.73
C VAL A 258 15.01 -19.05 28.18
N TYR A 259 14.49 -20.05 28.88
CA TYR A 259 14.82 -20.36 30.26
C TYR A 259 15.40 -21.78 30.36
N SER A 260 16.38 -21.92 31.22
CA SER A 260 16.90 -23.24 31.61
C SER A 260 15.88 -23.98 32.50
N SER A 261 16.11 -25.27 32.73
CA SER A 261 15.26 -26.12 33.57
C SER A 261 15.14 -25.64 35.02
N ASN A 262 16.12 -24.87 35.53
CA ASN A 262 16.06 -24.26 36.86
C ASN A 262 15.40 -22.88 36.90
N GLY A 263 14.79 -22.42 35.77
CA GLY A 263 14.06 -21.16 35.67
C GLY A 263 14.91 -19.91 35.44
N GLN A 264 16.20 -20.05 35.16
CA GLN A 264 17.07 -18.93 34.83
C GLN A 264 16.86 -18.52 33.37
N LYS A 265 16.65 -17.21 33.10
CA LYS A 265 16.61 -16.68 31.74
C LYS A 265 18.01 -16.74 31.13
N VAL A 266 18.17 -17.48 30.02
CA VAL A 266 19.45 -17.74 29.38
C VAL A 266 19.60 -17.07 28.00
N ALA A 267 18.47 -16.75 27.34
CA ALA A 267 18.48 -15.99 26.09
C ALA A 267 17.23 -15.11 25.95
N VAL A 268 17.34 -14.06 25.17
CA VAL A 268 16.24 -13.22 24.73
C VAL A 268 16.19 -13.26 23.20
N ILE A 269 15.04 -13.67 22.66
CA ILE A 269 14.82 -13.79 21.22
C ILE A 269 14.14 -12.51 20.69
N ALA A 270 13.10 -12.03 21.39
CA ALA A 270 12.43 -10.78 21.07
C ALA A 270 12.20 -9.98 22.35
N ASN A 271 12.38 -8.65 22.28
CA ASN A 271 12.21 -7.77 23.40
C ASN A 271 11.32 -6.59 23.03
N ASN A 272 10.05 -6.64 23.43
CA ASN A 272 9.04 -5.61 23.14
C ASN A 272 8.90 -5.32 21.63
N GLN A 273 8.99 -6.38 20.83
CA GLN A 273 8.89 -6.28 19.37
C GLN A 273 7.42 -6.17 18.96
N LEU A 274 7.12 -5.22 18.06
CA LEU A 274 5.81 -5.11 17.43
C LEU A 274 5.73 -6.16 16.30
N LEU A 275 4.81 -7.12 16.46
CA LEU A 275 4.60 -8.18 15.48
C LEU A 275 3.69 -7.70 14.34
N THR A 276 3.90 -8.27 13.17
CA THR A 276 2.95 -8.27 12.05
C THR A 276 1.79 -9.23 12.36
N PRO A 277 0.65 -9.16 11.66
CA PRO A 277 -0.44 -10.13 11.85
C PRO A 277 -0.02 -11.60 11.63
N GLU A 278 0.94 -11.84 10.75
CA GLU A 278 1.56 -13.15 10.52
C GLU A 278 3.03 -12.96 10.17
N GLY A 279 3.88 -13.92 10.54
CA GLY A 279 5.30 -13.85 10.26
C GLY A 279 6.11 -14.97 10.86
N GLU A 280 7.43 -14.80 10.76
CA GLU A 280 8.41 -15.73 11.32
C GLU A 280 9.56 -14.97 11.99
N ILE A 281 10.03 -15.48 13.09
CA ILE A 281 11.24 -15.03 13.79
C ILE A 281 12.30 -16.09 13.67
N ARG A 282 13.52 -15.69 13.29
CA ARG A 282 14.70 -16.55 13.23
C ARG A 282 15.60 -16.24 14.40
N TRP A 283 16.10 -17.30 15.03
CA TRP A 283 17.02 -17.21 16.15
C TRP A 283 18.12 -18.28 16.04
N ASP A 284 19.35 -17.86 16.14
CA ASP A 284 20.53 -18.72 15.92
C ASP A 284 20.85 -19.68 17.08
N GLY A 285 20.16 -19.57 18.22
CA GLY A 285 20.45 -20.39 19.40
C GLY A 285 21.80 -20.07 20.05
N ALA A 286 22.46 -18.97 19.67
CA ALA A 286 23.81 -18.67 20.07
C ALA A 286 23.99 -18.61 21.61
N GLY A 287 25.06 -19.23 22.08
CA GLY A 287 25.46 -19.23 23.50
C GLY A 287 24.77 -20.26 24.35
N LEU A 288 23.90 -21.12 23.81
CA LEU A 288 23.30 -22.22 24.55
C LEU A 288 23.99 -23.53 24.27
N SER A 289 24.22 -24.35 25.33
CA SER A 289 24.68 -25.72 25.18
C SER A 289 23.53 -26.63 24.74
N PRO A 290 23.83 -27.76 24.05
CA PRO A 290 22.81 -28.76 23.76
C PRO A 290 22.03 -29.18 25.03
N GLY A 291 20.72 -29.24 24.92
CA GLY A 291 19.88 -29.57 26.08
C GLY A 291 18.40 -29.14 25.92
N VAL A 292 17.62 -29.38 26.96
CA VAL A 292 16.21 -29.04 27.01
C VAL A 292 16.02 -27.73 27.78
N TYR A 293 15.30 -26.82 27.18
CA TYR A 293 14.99 -25.49 27.68
C TYR A 293 13.48 -25.23 27.62
N ILE A 294 13.06 -24.10 28.18
CA ILE A 294 11.68 -23.62 28.09
C ILE A 294 11.68 -22.35 27.23
N PHE A 295 11.00 -22.41 26.11
CA PHE A 295 10.66 -21.25 25.29
C PHE A 295 9.43 -20.60 25.88
N HIS A 296 9.55 -19.32 26.25
CA HIS A 296 8.49 -18.54 26.87
C HIS A 296 8.18 -17.30 26.03
N VAL A 297 6.92 -17.10 25.74
CA VAL A 297 6.40 -15.96 24.99
C VAL A 297 5.35 -15.22 25.83
N GLU A 298 5.47 -13.91 25.83
CA GLU A 298 4.49 -12.99 26.39
C GLU A 298 4.02 -12.07 25.27
N LEU A 299 2.73 -12.09 25.00
CA LEU A 299 2.05 -11.21 24.05
C LEU A 299 1.22 -10.20 24.81
N TYR A 300 1.29 -8.94 24.39
CA TYR A 300 0.54 -7.83 24.98
C TYR A 300 -0.12 -7.04 23.86
N HIS A 301 -1.40 -6.74 24.00
CA HIS A 301 -2.14 -5.91 23.07
C HIS A 301 -2.60 -4.60 23.74
N PRO A 302 -2.75 -3.47 23.01
CA PRO A 302 -3.17 -2.18 23.56
C PRO A 302 -4.54 -2.17 24.24
N ASP A 303 -5.44 -3.11 23.89
CA ASP A 303 -6.74 -3.26 24.56
C ASP A 303 -6.65 -3.83 26.00
N GLY A 304 -5.43 -4.16 26.44
CA GLY A 304 -5.16 -4.73 27.77
C GLY A 304 -5.14 -6.26 27.80
N SER A 305 -5.46 -6.93 26.68
CA SER A 305 -5.34 -8.38 26.60
C SER A 305 -3.88 -8.84 26.60
N SER A 306 -3.60 -9.97 27.22
CA SER A 306 -2.27 -10.59 27.24
C SER A 306 -2.38 -12.11 27.16
N GLN A 307 -1.37 -12.72 26.55
CA GLN A 307 -1.26 -14.17 26.43
C GLN A 307 0.15 -14.61 26.80
N HIS A 308 0.26 -15.70 27.57
CA HIS A 308 1.53 -16.30 27.96
C HIS A 308 1.60 -17.73 27.43
N ILE A 309 2.60 -18.01 26.61
CA ILE A 309 2.81 -19.31 25.97
C ILE A 309 4.15 -19.89 26.47
N ARG A 310 4.13 -21.17 26.85
CA ARG A 310 5.33 -21.90 27.23
C ARG A 310 5.40 -23.19 26.44
N LYS A 311 6.54 -23.42 25.81
CA LYS A 311 6.80 -24.62 25.01
C LYS A 311 8.17 -25.19 25.31
N PRO A 312 8.38 -26.51 25.17
CA PRO A 312 9.70 -27.08 25.25
C PRO A 312 10.56 -26.60 24.07
N LEU A 313 11.85 -26.46 24.32
CA LEU A 313 12.86 -26.17 23.29
C LEU A 313 14.02 -27.13 23.42
N LEU A 314 14.30 -27.89 22.37
CA LEU A 314 15.49 -28.72 22.28
C LEU A 314 16.58 -27.94 21.53
N VAL A 315 17.71 -27.70 22.20
CA VAL A 315 18.88 -27.08 21.58
C VAL A 315 19.87 -28.23 21.20
N HIS A 316 20.32 -28.20 19.93
CA HIS A 316 21.17 -29.20 19.30
C HIS A 316 22.63 -28.84 19.30
#